data_c6aedd399b31e1c005a84ff8e69b0ccd
#
_entry.id   c6aedd399b31e1c005a84ff8e69b0ccd
#
_cell.length_a   1.000
_cell.length_b   1.000
_cell.length_c   1.000
_cell.angle_alpha   90.00
_cell.angle_beta   90.00
_cell.angle_gamma   90.00
#
_symmetry.space_group_name_H-M   'P 1'
#
loop_
_entity.id
_entity.type
_entity.pdbx_description
1 polymer ?
#
loop_
_entity_poly.entity_id
_entity_poly.type
_entity_poly.pdbx_seq_one_letter_code
_entity_poly.pdbx_strand_id
1 'polypeptide(L)'
;MELPIEFETEMRELLGAVYDLFISSLDRPRHFGLRVNNLKISTEDFLKICPFTLKKVPWTDNGFYYIDEEKPTHHPYYFAGLYYIQEPSAMTPAALLPVNKGDAVLDMCAAPGGKSTELAAKLGGTGLLVSNDISASRAKALLKNIELFGVSNSCVMSEDTNNILKYSDIQFDKILLDAPCSGEGMFRKDAKLLDAWKKQGPDFYSKIQKQLILIAADLLKPGGEILYSTCTFNRLENEGTVEYLLENRDDFEIVDLGEHEGFKYGTGKMAKTARLIPYMIEGEGHFVALLRKKAANNITEDVDSDFNNFNQESADFVNTEKADSSSKKSRKSKKKSNNNQNKAASSKLPEELEEFISSLNGTELGGTADGEGTFTLNRDRIVIRNDKVFLLPETDFTDGKKYRVLRNGLYMGDMKKNRFEPSTTFALALSKKDYNNVIDLSSSDPRVDKYLKGETLTMESDEIEEMNLSDGNVLIAVDGFPLGWGRLLKSTIKNKYLPAWRKLN
;
A
#
# COMPACT_ATOMS: atom_id res chain seq x y z
N MET A 1 -23.73 2.35 24.97
CA MET A 1 -23.84 3.03 23.63
C MET A 1 -25.25 2.82 23.13
N GLU A 2 -25.97 3.85 22.61
CA GLU A 2 -27.30 3.67 22.01
C GLU A 2 -27.15 3.29 20.55
N LEU A 3 -27.46 2.03 20.23
CA LEU A 3 -27.31 1.45 18.90
C LEU A 3 -28.60 1.66 18.08
N PRO A 4 -28.53 1.77 16.74
CA PRO A 4 -29.71 1.81 15.88
C PRO A 4 -30.53 0.50 15.97
N ILE A 5 -31.84 0.61 16.01
CA ILE A 5 -32.76 -0.56 16.14
C ILE A 5 -32.58 -1.54 14.98
N GLU A 6 -32.35 -1.03 13.78
CA GLU A 6 -32.13 -1.83 12.57
C GLU A 6 -30.85 -2.66 12.70
N PHE A 7 -29.75 -2.04 13.21
CA PHE A 7 -28.50 -2.75 13.49
C PHE A 7 -28.69 -3.83 14.56
N GLU A 8 -29.37 -3.52 15.68
CA GLU A 8 -29.64 -4.52 16.73
C GLU A 8 -30.46 -5.69 16.20
N THR A 9 -31.48 -5.43 15.39
CA THR A 9 -32.33 -6.46 14.81
C THR A 9 -31.51 -7.40 13.94
N GLU A 10 -30.72 -6.87 13.05
CA GLU A 10 -29.86 -7.66 12.15
C GLU A 10 -28.82 -8.46 12.92
N MET A 11 -28.19 -7.87 13.94
CA MET A 11 -27.20 -8.58 14.76
C MET A 11 -27.86 -9.69 15.61
N ARG A 12 -29.09 -9.53 16.05
CA ARG A 12 -29.85 -10.62 16.71
C ARG A 12 -30.13 -11.78 15.76
N GLU A 13 -30.49 -11.49 14.52
CA GLU A 13 -30.69 -12.52 13.50
C GLU A 13 -29.38 -13.24 13.13
N LEU A 14 -28.28 -12.48 12.99
CA LEU A 14 -26.97 -13.00 12.62
C LEU A 14 -26.35 -13.87 13.71
N LEU A 15 -26.50 -13.47 14.98
CA LEU A 15 -25.80 -14.06 16.12
C LEU A 15 -26.68 -14.99 16.96
N GLY A 16 -28.00 -14.82 16.93
CA GLY A 16 -28.91 -15.66 17.72
C GLY A 16 -28.58 -15.66 19.21
N ALA A 17 -28.38 -16.83 19.78
CA ALA A 17 -28.14 -17.01 21.22
C ALA A 17 -26.89 -16.30 21.77
N VAL A 18 -25.92 -15.92 20.90
CA VAL A 18 -24.69 -15.27 21.35
C VAL A 18 -24.73 -13.72 21.19
N TYR A 19 -25.88 -13.16 20.84
CA TYR A 19 -26.05 -11.71 20.69
C TYR A 19 -25.67 -10.93 21.95
N ASP A 20 -26.06 -11.40 23.14
CA ASP A 20 -25.77 -10.71 24.39
C ASP A 20 -24.24 -10.71 24.71
N LEU A 21 -23.51 -11.75 24.28
CA LEU A 21 -22.04 -11.76 24.38
C LEU A 21 -21.42 -10.71 23.46
N PHE A 22 -21.96 -10.54 22.26
CA PHE A 22 -21.53 -9.51 21.32
C PHE A 22 -21.74 -8.10 21.90
N ILE A 23 -22.96 -7.79 22.38
CA ILE A 23 -23.25 -6.49 22.98
C ILE A 23 -22.32 -6.19 24.18
N SER A 24 -22.14 -7.18 25.08
CA SER A 24 -21.24 -7.05 26.21
C SER A 24 -19.78 -6.81 25.79
N SER A 25 -19.37 -7.30 24.61
CA SER A 25 -18.01 -7.10 24.08
C SER A 25 -17.76 -5.66 23.61
N LEU A 26 -18.82 -4.92 23.22
CA LEU A 26 -18.70 -3.53 22.80
C LEU A 26 -18.37 -2.57 23.95
N ASP A 27 -18.60 -2.96 25.19
CA ASP A 27 -18.28 -2.19 26.39
C ASP A 27 -16.87 -2.51 26.94
N ARG A 28 -16.15 -3.49 26.36
CA ARG A 28 -14.78 -3.83 26.76
C ARG A 28 -13.79 -2.78 26.28
N PRO A 29 -12.63 -2.62 26.97
CA PRO A 29 -11.53 -1.81 26.48
C PRO A 29 -11.10 -2.22 25.06
N ARG A 30 -10.64 -1.25 24.29
CA ARG A 30 -10.11 -1.49 22.94
C ARG A 30 -8.76 -2.20 23.00
N HIS A 31 -8.48 -2.96 21.95
CA HIS A 31 -7.19 -3.61 21.78
C HIS A 31 -6.33 -2.81 20.78
N PHE A 32 -5.05 -2.73 21.09
CA PHE A 32 -4.07 -2.03 20.26
C PHE A 32 -3.13 -3.02 19.61
N GLY A 33 -2.80 -2.79 18.36
CA GLY A 33 -1.92 -3.68 17.61
C GLY A 33 -0.82 -2.93 16.87
N LEU A 34 0.31 -3.60 16.73
CA LEU A 34 1.38 -3.22 15.83
C LEU A 34 1.71 -4.39 14.91
N ARG A 35 2.18 -4.06 13.71
CA ARG A 35 2.59 -5.04 12.71
C ARG A 35 4.00 -4.73 12.23
N VAL A 36 4.91 -5.72 12.33
CA VAL A 36 6.31 -5.59 11.95
C VAL A 36 6.45 -5.36 10.43
N ASN A 37 7.37 -4.50 10.04
CA ASN A 37 7.72 -4.24 8.64
C ASN A 37 8.79 -5.24 8.15
N ASN A 38 8.36 -6.31 7.55
CA ASN A 38 9.26 -7.34 7.06
C ASN A 38 10.08 -6.95 5.81
N LEU A 39 9.91 -5.73 5.27
CA LEU A 39 10.88 -5.16 4.31
C LEU A 39 12.21 -4.76 4.98
N LYS A 40 12.19 -4.46 6.29
CA LYS A 40 13.35 -3.92 7.01
C LYS A 40 13.94 -4.85 8.04
N ILE A 41 13.11 -5.67 8.66
CA ILE A 41 13.53 -6.56 9.75
C ILE A 41 12.64 -7.80 9.78
N SER A 42 13.22 -8.96 10.03
CA SER A 42 12.44 -10.17 10.27
C SER A 42 11.62 -10.03 11.56
N THR A 43 10.50 -10.73 11.65
CA THR A 43 9.69 -10.75 12.88
C THR A 43 10.51 -11.26 14.07
N GLU A 44 11.34 -12.27 13.86
CA GLU A 44 12.20 -12.85 14.90
C GLU A 44 13.23 -11.86 15.41
N ASP A 45 13.91 -11.12 14.51
CA ASP A 45 14.90 -10.14 14.91
C ASP A 45 14.28 -8.91 15.55
N PHE A 46 13.09 -8.50 15.08
CA PHE A 46 12.34 -7.44 15.74
C PHE A 46 12.02 -7.78 17.20
N LEU A 47 11.60 -9.01 17.48
CA LEU A 47 11.29 -9.44 18.84
C LEU A 47 12.52 -9.43 19.78
N LYS A 48 13.74 -9.58 19.25
CA LYS A 48 14.99 -9.50 20.04
C LYS A 48 15.32 -8.08 20.51
N ILE A 49 14.92 -7.06 19.71
CA ILE A 49 15.23 -5.65 19.98
C ILE A 49 14.03 -4.84 20.47
N CYS A 50 12.83 -5.42 20.44
CA CYS A 50 11.59 -4.74 20.75
C CYS A 50 11.52 -4.36 22.24
N PRO A 51 11.33 -3.08 22.56
CA PRO A 51 11.24 -2.63 23.97
C PRO A 51 9.84 -2.78 24.57
N PHE A 52 8.85 -3.28 23.80
CA PHE A 52 7.45 -3.36 24.21
C PHE A 52 7.05 -4.77 24.61
N THR A 53 6.03 -4.86 25.48
CA THR A 53 5.38 -6.11 25.83
C THR A 53 4.41 -6.52 24.71
N LEU A 54 4.73 -7.59 23.99
CA LEU A 54 3.97 -8.03 22.84
C LEU A 54 3.30 -9.39 23.05
N LYS A 55 2.05 -9.50 22.59
CA LYS A 55 1.30 -10.75 22.49
C LYS A 55 0.93 -10.99 21.01
N LYS A 56 1.19 -12.17 20.47
CA LYS A 56 0.92 -12.51 19.06
C LYS A 56 -0.56 -12.34 18.70
N VAL A 57 -0.85 -11.75 17.54
CA VAL A 57 -2.17 -11.80 16.90
C VAL A 57 -2.27 -13.13 16.14
N PRO A 58 -3.24 -14.04 16.47
CA PRO A 58 -3.21 -15.43 16.01
C PRO A 58 -3.28 -15.61 14.49
N TRP A 59 -3.93 -14.68 13.77
CA TRP A 59 -4.18 -14.78 12.31
C TRP A 59 -3.19 -14.00 11.45
N THR A 60 -2.05 -13.59 12.01
CA THR A 60 -0.99 -12.91 11.26
C THR A 60 0.38 -13.47 11.63
N ASP A 61 1.37 -13.37 10.72
CA ASP A 61 2.73 -13.84 10.99
C ASP A 61 3.57 -12.78 11.72
N ASN A 62 3.24 -11.49 11.56
CA ASN A 62 4.03 -10.35 12.02
C ASN A 62 3.23 -9.33 12.83
N GLY A 63 1.98 -9.64 13.22
CA GLY A 63 1.11 -8.78 14.01
C GLY A 63 1.14 -9.14 15.48
N PHE A 64 1.09 -8.10 16.34
CA PHE A 64 1.13 -8.23 17.79
C PHE A 64 0.18 -7.24 18.45
N TYR A 65 -0.41 -7.64 19.57
CA TYR A 65 -1.01 -6.73 20.55
C TYR A 65 0.08 -6.06 21.36
N TYR A 66 -0.15 -4.81 21.78
CA TYR A 66 0.72 -4.09 22.70
C TYR A 66 -0.08 -3.36 23.77
N ILE A 67 0.59 -2.92 24.84
CA ILE A 67 0.02 -2.15 25.94
C ILE A 67 0.09 -0.66 25.59
N ASP A 68 -1.05 0.06 25.58
CA ASP A 68 -1.15 1.46 25.10
C ASP A 68 -0.25 2.43 25.87
N GLU A 69 -0.05 2.17 27.15
CA GLU A 69 0.82 2.97 28.04
C GLU A 69 2.29 2.98 27.58
N GLU A 70 2.74 1.97 26.85
CA GLU A 70 4.11 1.90 26.30
C GLU A 70 4.35 2.84 25.12
N LYS A 71 3.29 3.41 24.54
CA LYS A 71 3.29 4.43 23.47
C LYS A 71 4.28 4.16 22.32
N PRO A 72 4.14 3.07 21.58
CA PRO A 72 5.08 2.72 20.51
C PRO A 72 5.26 3.82 19.46
N THR A 73 4.26 4.67 19.24
CA THR A 73 4.34 5.80 18.29
C THR A 73 5.38 6.86 18.65
N HIS A 74 5.90 6.85 19.89
CA HIS A 74 6.92 7.79 20.36
C HIS A 74 8.35 7.22 20.27
N HIS A 75 8.48 5.90 20.08
CA HIS A 75 9.78 5.24 20.01
C HIS A 75 10.47 5.51 18.67
N PRO A 76 11.82 5.67 18.62
CA PRO A 76 12.57 5.89 17.38
C PRO A 76 12.31 4.87 16.26
N TYR A 77 12.05 3.61 16.60
CA TYR A 77 11.74 2.56 15.63
C TYR A 77 10.47 2.82 14.82
N TYR A 78 9.48 3.54 15.38
CA TYR A 78 8.32 3.99 14.63
C TYR A 78 8.71 4.93 13.47
N PHE A 79 9.64 5.86 13.74
CA PHE A 79 10.14 6.81 12.75
C PHE A 79 11.12 6.17 11.75
N ALA A 80 11.76 5.07 12.14
CA ALA A 80 12.53 4.22 11.23
C ALA A 80 11.64 3.30 10.36
N GLY A 81 10.33 3.26 10.62
CA GLY A 81 9.36 2.47 9.88
C GLY A 81 9.48 0.97 10.12
N LEU A 82 9.88 0.53 11.35
CA LEU A 82 10.02 -0.89 11.67
C LEU A 82 8.68 -1.57 11.94
N TYR A 83 7.64 -0.83 12.23
CA TYR A 83 6.28 -1.35 12.43
C TYR A 83 5.22 -0.32 12.11
N TYR A 84 4.03 -0.82 11.81
CA TYR A 84 2.80 -0.05 11.59
C TYR A 84 1.86 -0.23 12.79
N ILE A 85 1.26 0.85 13.29
CA ILE A 85 0.21 0.76 14.31
C ILE A 85 -1.11 0.47 13.62
N GLN A 86 -1.69 -0.68 13.88
CA GLN A 86 -2.89 -1.15 13.21
C GLN A 86 -3.81 -1.90 14.18
N GLU A 87 -5.10 -1.68 14.05
CA GLU A 87 -6.11 -2.46 14.76
C GLU A 87 -5.99 -3.94 14.36
N PRO A 88 -6.01 -4.88 15.32
CA PRO A 88 -5.69 -6.28 15.04
C PRO A 88 -6.57 -6.94 13.98
N SER A 89 -7.89 -6.73 13.98
CA SER A 89 -8.76 -7.32 12.95
C SER A 89 -8.52 -6.73 11.56
N ALA A 90 -8.10 -5.46 11.47
CA ALA A 90 -7.76 -4.80 10.22
C ALA A 90 -6.45 -5.30 9.59
N MET A 91 -5.65 -6.11 10.29
CA MET A 91 -4.47 -6.77 9.74
C MET A 91 -4.87 -7.95 8.82
N THR A 92 -6.02 -8.58 9.08
CA THR A 92 -6.47 -9.82 8.45
C THR A 92 -6.49 -9.78 6.93
N PRO A 93 -7.06 -8.75 6.25
CA PRO A 93 -7.20 -8.81 4.80
C PRO A 93 -5.86 -8.91 4.05
N ALA A 94 -4.88 -8.10 4.44
CA ALA A 94 -3.57 -8.15 3.81
C ALA A 94 -2.76 -9.39 4.23
N ALA A 95 -2.99 -9.92 5.44
CA ALA A 95 -2.37 -11.16 5.90
C ALA A 95 -2.85 -12.36 5.07
N LEU A 96 -4.16 -12.43 4.78
CA LEU A 96 -4.76 -13.59 4.08
C LEU A 96 -4.67 -13.53 2.55
N LEU A 97 -4.42 -12.37 1.92
CA LEU A 97 -4.19 -12.31 0.48
C LEU A 97 -2.83 -12.96 0.15
N PRO A 98 -2.80 -14.05 -0.66
CA PRO A 98 -1.57 -14.80 -0.94
C PRO A 98 -0.73 -14.13 -2.03
N VAL A 99 -0.01 -13.07 -1.66
CA VAL A 99 0.89 -12.31 -2.54
C VAL A 99 2.25 -12.99 -2.62
N ASN A 100 2.78 -13.13 -3.83
CA ASN A 100 4.10 -13.66 -4.12
C ASN A 100 5.04 -12.57 -4.63
N LYS A 101 6.34 -12.78 -4.48
CA LYS A 101 7.37 -11.93 -5.11
C LYS A 101 7.14 -11.89 -6.62
N GLY A 102 7.17 -10.69 -7.19
CA GLY A 102 6.96 -10.46 -8.63
C GLY A 102 5.51 -10.21 -9.05
N ASP A 103 4.52 -10.42 -8.17
CA ASP A 103 3.10 -10.14 -8.50
C ASP A 103 2.87 -8.65 -8.81
N ALA A 104 1.91 -8.39 -9.69
CA ALA A 104 1.26 -7.09 -9.83
C ALA A 104 0.05 -7.04 -8.89
N VAL A 105 0.10 -6.18 -7.89
CA VAL A 105 -0.90 -6.08 -6.81
C VAL A 105 -1.60 -4.73 -6.86
N LEU A 106 -2.94 -4.72 -6.76
CA LEU A 106 -3.75 -3.52 -6.61
C LEU A 106 -4.42 -3.49 -5.23
N ASP A 107 -4.18 -2.44 -4.46
CA ASP A 107 -4.99 -2.07 -3.28
C ASP A 107 -5.93 -0.93 -3.70
N MET A 108 -7.22 -1.27 -3.88
CA MET A 108 -8.19 -0.37 -4.54
C MET A 108 -8.66 0.79 -3.65
N CYS A 109 -8.73 0.58 -2.32
CA CYS A 109 -9.24 1.54 -1.33
C CYS A 109 -8.23 1.69 -0.18
N ALA A 110 -6.99 1.99 -0.53
CA ALA A 110 -5.77 1.72 0.23
C ALA A 110 -5.55 2.57 1.49
N ALA A 111 -6.11 3.79 1.53
CA ALA A 111 -5.76 4.72 2.61
C ALA A 111 -6.32 4.30 3.97
N PRO A 112 -5.53 4.45 5.04
CA PRO A 112 -4.28 5.21 5.14
C PRO A 112 -2.98 4.44 4.80
N GLY A 113 -3.02 3.16 4.34
CA GLY A 113 -1.87 2.44 3.86
C GLY A 113 -1.43 1.24 4.72
N GLY A 114 -2.15 0.94 5.80
CA GLY A 114 -1.80 -0.19 6.66
C GLY A 114 -1.81 -1.54 5.95
N LYS A 115 -2.75 -1.75 5.02
CA LYS A 115 -2.82 -2.96 4.20
C LYS A 115 -1.80 -2.92 3.07
N SER A 116 -1.68 -1.78 2.36
CA SER A 116 -0.67 -1.59 1.31
C SER A 116 0.76 -1.87 1.77
N THR A 117 1.13 -1.45 3.00
CA THR A 117 2.48 -1.70 3.54
C THR A 117 2.75 -3.17 3.83
N GLU A 118 1.72 -3.96 4.14
CA GLU A 118 1.86 -5.42 4.25
C GLU A 118 2.01 -6.08 2.88
N LEU A 119 1.20 -5.66 1.91
CA LEU A 119 1.32 -6.16 0.53
C LEU A 119 2.71 -5.85 -0.05
N ALA A 120 3.26 -4.65 0.24
CA ALA A 120 4.62 -4.29 -0.13
C ALA A 120 5.67 -5.20 0.53
N ALA A 121 5.49 -5.55 1.81
CA ALA A 121 6.40 -6.45 2.52
C ALA A 121 6.40 -7.86 1.89
N LYS A 122 5.23 -8.38 1.53
CA LYS A 122 5.10 -9.67 0.83
C LYS A 122 5.74 -9.66 -0.56
N LEU A 123 5.65 -8.54 -1.29
CA LEU A 123 6.33 -8.37 -2.58
C LEU A 123 7.87 -8.31 -2.45
N GLY A 124 8.40 -7.93 -1.29
CA GLY A 124 9.85 -7.89 -1.06
C GLY A 124 10.59 -6.97 -2.03
N GLY A 125 10.00 -5.84 -2.43
CA GLY A 125 10.60 -4.88 -3.37
C GLY A 125 10.54 -5.29 -4.85
N THR A 126 9.97 -6.44 -5.18
CA THR A 126 9.80 -6.95 -6.55
C THR A 126 8.37 -6.75 -7.06
N GLY A 127 8.13 -6.95 -8.36
CA GLY A 127 6.82 -6.77 -8.95
C GLY A 127 6.32 -5.32 -8.88
N LEU A 128 5.01 -5.13 -8.69
CA LEU A 128 4.39 -3.81 -8.68
C LEU A 128 3.28 -3.74 -7.63
N LEU A 129 3.29 -2.70 -6.79
CA LEU A 129 2.17 -2.34 -5.92
C LEU A 129 1.50 -1.06 -6.43
N VAL A 130 0.25 -1.14 -6.87
CA VAL A 130 -0.59 0.03 -7.13
C VAL A 130 -1.51 0.25 -5.93
N SER A 131 -1.38 1.38 -5.25
CA SER A 131 -2.20 1.74 -4.09
C SER A 131 -3.04 2.97 -4.42
N ASN A 132 -4.35 2.82 -4.42
CA ASN A 132 -5.29 3.86 -4.80
C ASN A 132 -6.25 4.24 -3.67
N ASP A 133 -6.60 5.50 -3.56
CA ASP A 133 -7.75 5.97 -2.77
C ASP A 133 -8.39 7.16 -3.47
N ILE A 134 -9.71 7.11 -3.68
CA ILE A 134 -10.43 8.18 -4.37
C ILE A 134 -10.28 9.55 -3.70
N SER A 135 -10.06 9.57 -2.39
CA SER A 135 -9.87 10.79 -1.60
C SER A 135 -8.43 11.27 -1.65
N ALA A 136 -8.18 12.41 -2.31
CA ALA A 136 -6.85 13.01 -2.40
C ALA A 136 -6.24 13.38 -1.03
N SER A 137 -7.04 13.68 -0.02
CA SER A 137 -6.56 13.95 1.33
C SER A 137 -6.09 12.66 2.02
N ARG A 138 -6.85 11.55 1.89
CA ARG A 138 -6.48 10.24 2.42
C ARG A 138 -5.27 9.65 1.69
N ALA A 139 -5.20 9.83 0.37
CA ALA A 139 -4.06 9.36 -0.44
C ALA A 139 -2.72 10.01 -0.06
N LYS A 140 -2.72 11.22 0.53
CA LYS A 140 -1.50 11.83 1.11
C LYS A 140 -1.01 11.07 2.36
N ALA A 141 -1.91 10.61 3.20
CA ALA A 141 -1.54 9.78 4.36
C ALA A 141 -1.02 8.40 3.92
N LEU A 142 -1.67 7.81 2.91
CA LEU A 142 -1.20 6.59 2.25
C LEU A 142 0.23 6.76 1.72
N LEU A 143 0.50 7.82 0.95
CA LEU A 143 1.85 8.10 0.44
C LEU A 143 2.88 8.21 1.56
N LYS A 144 2.57 8.95 2.64
CA LYS A 144 3.48 9.07 3.79
C LYS A 144 3.84 7.70 4.37
N ASN A 145 2.88 6.79 4.50
CA ASN A 145 3.12 5.47 5.07
C ASN A 145 3.92 4.56 4.12
N ILE A 146 3.64 4.61 2.81
CA ILE A 146 4.43 3.92 1.79
C ILE A 146 5.90 4.38 1.83
N GLU A 147 6.13 5.70 1.90
CA GLU A 147 7.47 6.29 1.98
C GLU A 147 8.18 5.96 3.30
N LEU A 148 7.48 5.98 4.44
CA LEU A 148 8.03 5.63 5.76
C LEU A 148 8.50 4.17 5.81
N PHE A 149 7.77 3.29 5.15
CA PHE A 149 8.09 1.86 5.10
C PHE A 149 9.22 1.52 4.11
N GLY A 150 9.70 2.50 3.33
CA GLY A 150 10.80 2.31 2.39
C GLY A 150 10.40 1.53 1.13
N VAL A 151 9.12 1.58 0.75
CA VAL A 151 8.62 0.86 -0.43
C VAL A 151 9.12 1.50 -1.71
N SER A 152 9.82 0.74 -2.55
CA SER A 152 10.48 1.22 -3.76
C SER A 152 9.69 0.93 -5.06
N ASN A 153 8.85 -0.11 -5.06
CA ASN A 153 8.16 -0.67 -6.23
C ASN A 153 6.67 -0.30 -6.28
N SER A 154 6.32 0.91 -5.81
CA SER A 154 4.91 1.31 -5.70
C SER A 154 4.52 2.46 -6.61
N CYS A 155 3.23 2.48 -7.00
CA CYS A 155 2.55 3.62 -7.60
C CYS A 155 1.38 4.03 -6.69
N VAL A 156 1.42 5.25 -6.13
CA VAL A 156 0.38 5.80 -5.25
C VAL A 156 -0.47 6.79 -6.03
N MET A 157 -1.78 6.58 -6.05
CA MET A 157 -2.73 7.34 -6.84
C MET A 157 -3.91 7.86 -6.01
N SER A 158 -4.59 8.86 -6.57
CA SER A 158 -5.92 9.28 -6.10
C SER A 158 -6.87 9.34 -7.29
N GLU A 159 -7.31 8.14 -7.73
CA GLU A 159 -8.04 8.00 -8.99
C GLU A 159 -9.40 7.32 -8.79
N ASP A 160 -10.34 7.63 -9.68
CA ASP A 160 -11.57 6.86 -9.79
C ASP A 160 -11.26 5.47 -10.38
N THR A 161 -11.77 4.42 -9.75
CA THR A 161 -11.52 3.04 -10.18
C THR A 161 -12.01 2.74 -11.59
N ASN A 162 -13.05 3.44 -12.07
CA ASN A 162 -13.49 3.35 -13.46
C ASN A 162 -12.43 3.87 -14.44
N ASN A 163 -11.66 4.90 -14.05
CA ASN A 163 -10.55 5.37 -14.86
C ASN A 163 -9.38 4.39 -14.83
N ILE A 164 -9.14 3.72 -13.70
CA ILE A 164 -8.15 2.64 -13.63
C ILE A 164 -8.55 1.54 -14.61
N LEU A 165 -9.78 1.05 -14.57
CA LEU A 165 -10.28 0.04 -15.50
C LEU A 165 -10.17 0.49 -16.96
N LYS A 166 -10.56 1.73 -17.24
CA LYS A 166 -10.59 2.27 -18.61
C LYS A 166 -9.21 2.43 -19.25
N TYR A 167 -8.19 2.78 -18.46
CA TYR A 167 -6.87 3.15 -18.98
C TYR A 167 -5.78 2.14 -18.64
N SER A 168 -6.05 1.10 -17.84
CA SER A 168 -5.06 0.09 -17.51
C SER A 168 -4.80 -0.84 -18.69
N ASP A 169 -3.52 -0.99 -19.06
CA ASP A 169 -3.06 -1.98 -20.04
C ASP A 169 -2.63 -3.28 -19.37
N ILE A 170 -2.54 -3.27 -18.03
CA ILE A 170 -2.17 -4.44 -17.26
C ILE A 170 -3.33 -4.92 -16.41
N GLN A 171 -3.41 -6.22 -16.24
CA GLN A 171 -4.23 -6.88 -15.24
C GLN A 171 -3.36 -7.26 -14.03
N PHE A 172 -3.99 -7.39 -12.88
CA PHE A 172 -3.32 -7.67 -11.62
C PHE A 172 -3.38 -9.16 -11.27
N ASP A 173 -2.34 -9.66 -10.64
CA ASP A 173 -2.30 -11.01 -10.09
C ASP A 173 -3.15 -11.10 -8.82
N LYS A 174 -3.10 -10.04 -7.99
CA LYS A 174 -3.82 -9.95 -6.73
C LYS A 174 -4.48 -8.57 -6.60
N ILE A 175 -5.70 -8.57 -6.07
CA ILE A 175 -6.42 -7.33 -5.75
C ILE A 175 -6.90 -7.40 -4.31
N LEU A 176 -6.59 -6.38 -3.52
CA LEU A 176 -7.20 -6.14 -2.24
C LEU A 176 -8.32 -5.11 -2.42
N LEU A 177 -9.54 -5.50 -2.10
CA LEU A 177 -10.71 -4.63 -2.03
C LEU A 177 -11.20 -4.54 -0.58
N ASP A 178 -10.50 -3.74 0.24
CA ASP A 178 -11.00 -3.32 1.55
C ASP A 178 -11.99 -2.19 1.34
N ALA A 179 -13.26 -2.57 1.13
CA ALA A 179 -14.25 -1.68 0.55
C ALA A 179 -14.76 -0.62 1.54
N PRO A 180 -15.11 0.58 1.04
CA PRO A 180 -15.86 1.53 1.87
C PRO A 180 -17.16 0.89 2.33
N CYS A 181 -17.47 0.99 3.63
CA CYS A 181 -18.57 0.29 4.26
C CYS A 181 -19.22 1.13 5.36
N SER A 182 -20.35 0.65 5.89
CA SER A 182 -21.08 1.30 6.98
C SER A 182 -20.30 1.37 8.30
N GLY A 183 -19.26 0.54 8.47
CA GLY A 183 -18.30 0.64 9.57
C GLY A 183 -18.81 0.17 10.92
N GLU A 184 -19.74 -0.77 10.98
CA GLU A 184 -20.39 -1.27 12.20
C GLU A 184 -19.38 -1.82 13.22
N GLY A 185 -18.31 -2.49 12.74
CA GLY A 185 -17.22 -2.96 13.59
C GLY A 185 -16.39 -1.85 14.22
N MET A 186 -16.60 -0.58 13.81
CA MET A 186 -15.82 0.56 14.30
C MET A 186 -16.60 1.48 15.22
N PHE A 187 -17.87 1.17 15.57
CA PHE A 187 -18.72 2.00 16.43
C PHE A 187 -18.09 2.29 17.79
N ARG A 188 -17.41 1.30 18.37
CA ARG A 188 -16.66 1.45 19.63
C ARG A 188 -15.50 2.43 19.52
N LYS A 189 -14.92 2.57 18.34
CA LYS A 189 -13.75 3.44 18.07
C LYS A 189 -14.15 4.90 17.89
N ASP A 190 -15.24 5.17 17.18
CA ASP A 190 -15.68 6.53 16.87
C ASP A 190 -17.22 6.62 16.84
N ALA A 191 -17.80 7.23 17.87
CA ALA A 191 -19.24 7.42 17.97
C ALA A 191 -19.85 8.23 16.79
N LYS A 192 -19.04 9.03 16.07
CA LYS A 192 -19.51 9.75 14.86
C LYS A 192 -19.91 8.80 13.73
N LEU A 193 -19.41 7.56 13.74
CA LEU A 193 -19.79 6.55 12.76
C LEU A 193 -21.26 6.13 12.91
N LEU A 194 -21.82 6.17 14.12
CA LEU A 194 -23.25 5.96 14.32
C LEU A 194 -24.12 7.01 13.60
N ASP A 195 -23.70 8.27 13.66
CA ASP A 195 -24.41 9.35 12.96
C ASP A 195 -24.25 9.24 11.44
N ALA A 196 -23.08 8.79 10.97
CA ALA A 196 -22.86 8.52 9.56
C ALA A 196 -23.69 7.32 9.09
N TRP A 197 -23.76 6.25 9.87
CA TRP A 197 -24.53 5.05 9.60
C TRP A 197 -26.04 5.36 9.48
N LYS A 198 -26.59 6.21 10.37
CA LYS A 198 -27.99 6.66 10.29
C LYS A 198 -28.30 7.45 9.00
N LYS A 199 -27.31 8.10 8.41
CA LYS A 199 -27.46 8.89 7.17
C LYS A 199 -27.18 8.08 5.91
N GLN A 200 -26.15 7.25 5.95
CA GLN A 200 -25.65 6.44 4.85
C GLN A 200 -25.34 5.04 5.38
N GLY A 201 -26.39 4.24 5.54
CA GLY A 201 -26.30 2.88 6.08
C GLY A 201 -25.88 1.85 5.01
N PRO A 202 -26.09 0.56 5.33
CA PRO A 202 -25.67 -0.56 4.48
C PRO A 202 -26.19 -0.52 3.05
N ASP A 203 -27.42 -0.05 2.81
CA ASP A 203 -28.02 0.09 1.46
C ASP A 203 -27.24 1.04 0.54
N PHE A 204 -26.64 2.07 1.10
CA PHE A 204 -25.82 3.01 0.34
C PHE A 204 -24.48 2.38 -0.04
N TYR A 205 -23.79 1.77 0.94
CA TYR A 205 -22.47 1.20 0.71
C TYR A 205 -22.51 -0.07 -0.14
N SER A 206 -23.51 -0.93 0.00
CA SER A 206 -23.64 -2.14 -0.80
C SER A 206 -23.71 -1.87 -2.30
N LYS A 207 -24.31 -0.75 -2.71
CA LYS A 207 -24.34 -0.34 -4.13
C LYS A 207 -22.95 0.02 -4.65
N ILE A 208 -22.16 0.70 -3.84
CA ILE A 208 -20.76 1.05 -4.17
C ILE A 208 -19.91 -0.22 -4.23
N GLN A 209 -20.05 -1.10 -3.26
CA GLN A 209 -19.29 -2.34 -3.16
C GLN A 209 -19.57 -3.28 -4.35
N LYS A 210 -20.82 -3.39 -4.78
CA LYS A 210 -21.21 -4.14 -5.98
C LYS A 210 -20.60 -3.61 -7.25
N GLN A 211 -20.42 -2.31 -7.38
CA GLN A 211 -19.70 -1.72 -8.51
C GLN A 211 -18.18 -1.99 -8.43
N LEU A 212 -17.59 -1.78 -7.24
CA LEU A 212 -16.16 -1.96 -7.05
C LEU A 212 -15.71 -3.40 -7.26
N ILE A 213 -16.51 -4.39 -6.82
CA ILE A 213 -16.12 -5.80 -6.96
C ILE A 213 -16.15 -6.27 -8.42
N LEU A 214 -17.06 -5.74 -9.25
CA LEU A 214 -17.06 -6.01 -10.69
C LEU A 214 -15.87 -5.36 -11.39
N ILE A 215 -15.52 -4.11 -11.02
CA ILE A 215 -14.32 -3.44 -11.53
C ILE A 215 -13.06 -4.26 -11.15
N ALA A 216 -12.98 -4.74 -9.91
CA ALA A 216 -11.89 -5.60 -9.47
C ALA A 216 -11.82 -6.90 -10.30
N ALA A 217 -12.97 -7.53 -10.57
CA ALA A 217 -13.04 -8.74 -11.39
C ALA A 217 -12.53 -8.53 -12.82
N ASP A 218 -12.80 -7.36 -13.40
CA ASP A 218 -12.35 -7.01 -14.77
C ASP A 218 -10.85 -6.68 -14.81
N LEU A 219 -10.31 -6.09 -13.73
CA LEU A 219 -8.88 -5.80 -13.60
C LEU A 219 -8.03 -7.01 -13.23
N LEU A 220 -8.64 -8.12 -12.82
CA LEU A 220 -7.95 -9.32 -12.37
C LEU A 220 -7.57 -10.25 -13.54
N LYS A 221 -6.35 -10.79 -13.53
CA LYS A 221 -5.91 -11.84 -14.45
C LYS A 221 -6.72 -13.12 -14.25
N PRO A 222 -6.90 -13.95 -15.29
CA PRO A 222 -7.30 -15.34 -15.11
C PRO A 222 -6.35 -16.07 -14.15
N GLY A 223 -6.86 -16.80 -13.17
CA GLY A 223 -6.09 -17.43 -12.10
C GLY A 223 -5.73 -16.50 -10.95
N GLY A 224 -5.96 -15.18 -11.08
CA GLY A 224 -5.72 -14.21 -10.02
C GLY A 224 -6.74 -14.27 -8.89
N GLU A 225 -6.48 -13.52 -7.80
CA GLU A 225 -7.31 -13.55 -6.60
C GLU A 225 -7.65 -12.15 -6.10
N ILE A 226 -8.90 -11.99 -5.64
CA ILE A 226 -9.40 -10.81 -4.93
C ILE A 226 -9.62 -11.19 -3.48
N LEU A 227 -9.04 -10.46 -2.56
CA LEU A 227 -9.51 -10.49 -1.18
C LEU A 227 -10.47 -9.30 -0.98
N TYR A 228 -11.74 -9.63 -0.82
CA TYR A 228 -12.79 -8.68 -0.44
C TYR A 228 -12.90 -8.60 1.07
N SER A 229 -12.95 -7.39 1.61
CA SER A 229 -13.11 -7.16 3.04
C SER A 229 -13.89 -5.90 3.35
N THR A 230 -14.51 -5.89 4.53
CA THR A 230 -15.16 -4.73 5.13
C THR A 230 -14.94 -4.72 6.64
N CYS A 231 -15.06 -3.56 7.28
CA CYS A 231 -15.12 -3.44 8.73
C CYS A 231 -16.59 -3.35 9.25
N THR A 232 -17.54 -4.03 8.58
CA THR A 232 -18.93 -4.11 8.99
C THR A 232 -19.39 -5.55 9.19
N PHE A 233 -20.51 -5.75 9.89
CA PHE A 233 -21.11 -7.07 10.11
C PHE A 233 -22.28 -7.34 9.18
N ASN A 234 -22.80 -6.32 8.51
CA ASN A 234 -24.00 -6.35 7.70
C ASN A 234 -23.92 -7.37 6.55
N ARG A 235 -24.97 -8.20 6.41
CA ARG A 235 -25.02 -9.24 5.38
C ARG A 235 -25.14 -8.67 3.97
N LEU A 236 -25.86 -7.56 3.81
CA LEU A 236 -26.05 -6.91 2.51
C LEU A 236 -24.73 -6.42 1.91
N GLU A 237 -23.84 -5.89 2.77
CA GLU A 237 -22.52 -5.41 2.38
C GLU A 237 -21.51 -6.56 2.21
N ASN A 238 -21.64 -7.61 2.96
CA ASN A 238 -20.70 -8.73 3.05
C ASN A 238 -21.08 -9.85 2.06
N GLU A 239 -21.86 -10.82 2.50
CA GLU A 239 -22.29 -11.93 1.65
C GLU A 239 -23.04 -11.45 0.41
N GLY A 240 -23.88 -10.43 0.54
CA GLY A 240 -24.65 -9.88 -0.57
C GLY A 240 -23.80 -9.28 -1.69
N THR A 241 -22.60 -8.78 -1.38
CA THR A 241 -21.63 -8.32 -2.40
C THR A 241 -20.93 -9.51 -3.05
N VAL A 242 -20.55 -10.53 -2.27
CA VAL A 242 -19.95 -11.76 -2.80
C VAL A 242 -20.92 -12.52 -3.68
N GLU A 243 -22.18 -12.70 -3.23
CA GLU A 243 -23.26 -13.30 -4.00
C GLU A 243 -23.48 -12.57 -5.32
N TYR A 244 -23.53 -11.25 -5.29
CA TYR A 244 -23.70 -10.42 -6.48
C TYR A 244 -22.57 -10.65 -7.51
N LEU A 245 -21.31 -10.78 -7.08
CA LEU A 245 -20.22 -11.15 -7.98
C LEU A 245 -20.48 -12.51 -8.63
N LEU A 246 -20.78 -13.54 -7.82
CA LEU A 246 -20.96 -14.91 -8.31
C LEU A 246 -22.18 -15.08 -9.23
N GLU A 247 -23.21 -14.24 -9.06
CA GLU A 247 -24.39 -14.21 -9.93
C GLU A 247 -24.11 -13.52 -11.28
N ASN A 248 -23.17 -12.57 -11.32
CA ASN A 248 -22.83 -11.83 -12.54
C ASN A 248 -21.57 -12.36 -13.25
N ARG A 249 -20.81 -13.27 -12.62
CA ARG A 249 -19.54 -13.79 -13.11
C ARG A 249 -19.40 -15.28 -12.79
N ASP A 250 -19.62 -16.13 -13.76
CA ASP A 250 -19.51 -17.57 -13.66
C ASP A 250 -18.03 -18.08 -13.64
N ASP A 251 -17.10 -17.18 -13.98
CA ASP A 251 -15.66 -17.40 -13.95
C ASP A 251 -15.04 -17.19 -12.54
N PHE A 252 -15.83 -16.98 -11.47
CA PHE A 252 -15.34 -16.83 -10.12
C PHE A 252 -15.75 -17.98 -9.19
N GLU A 253 -14.94 -18.17 -8.15
CA GLU A 253 -15.21 -19.08 -7.04
C GLU A 253 -14.71 -18.51 -5.72
N ILE A 254 -15.29 -18.96 -4.59
CA ILE A 254 -14.79 -18.64 -3.25
C ILE A 254 -13.71 -19.64 -2.88
N VAL A 255 -12.53 -19.13 -2.52
CA VAL A 255 -11.38 -19.95 -2.05
C VAL A 255 -11.46 -20.12 -0.55
N ASP A 256 -11.03 -21.26 -0.06
CA ASP A 256 -10.94 -21.55 1.37
C ASP A 256 -9.85 -20.69 2.01
N LEU A 257 -10.21 -20.03 3.11
CA LEU A 257 -9.29 -19.20 3.90
C LEU A 257 -8.41 -20.01 4.84
N GLY A 258 -8.65 -21.32 4.98
CA GLY A 258 -8.09 -22.15 6.04
C GLY A 258 -8.76 -21.92 7.40
N GLU A 259 -8.34 -22.68 8.41
CA GLU A 259 -8.86 -22.55 9.76
C GLU A 259 -8.05 -21.53 10.56
N HIS A 260 -8.74 -20.54 11.14
CA HIS A 260 -8.15 -19.51 11.99
C HIS A 260 -8.90 -19.43 13.32
N GLU A 261 -8.17 -19.35 14.41
CA GLU A 261 -8.72 -19.18 15.75
C GLU A 261 -9.54 -17.89 15.85
N GLY A 262 -10.75 -17.97 16.38
CA GLY A 262 -11.64 -16.84 16.58
C GLY A 262 -12.43 -16.38 15.35
N PHE A 263 -12.29 -17.06 14.20
CA PHE A 263 -13.07 -16.74 13.00
C PHE A 263 -14.43 -17.43 13.04
N LYS A 264 -15.49 -16.69 12.72
CA LYS A 264 -16.83 -17.23 12.48
C LYS A 264 -17.03 -17.39 10.97
N TYR A 265 -16.99 -18.63 10.51
CA TYR A 265 -17.19 -18.97 9.10
C TYR A 265 -18.68 -18.86 8.72
N GLY A 266 -18.94 -18.56 7.44
CA GLY A 266 -20.25 -18.52 6.86
C GLY A 266 -20.89 -19.92 6.79
N THR A 267 -22.05 -20.02 6.15
CA THR A 267 -22.78 -21.29 5.96
C THR A 267 -23.20 -21.47 4.50
N GLY A 268 -23.50 -22.69 4.10
CA GLY A 268 -23.97 -23.00 2.75
C GLY A 268 -22.95 -22.56 1.68
N LYS A 269 -23.41 -21.77 0.70
CA LYS A 269 -22.54 -21.25 -0.37
C LYS A 269 -21.42 -20.31 0.16
N MET A 270 -21.64 -19.67 1.31
CA MET A 270 -20.70 -18.75 1.95
C MET A 270 -19.82 -19.42 3.02
N ALA A 271 -19.79 -20.74 3.11
CA ALA A 271 -19.05 -21.47 4.14
C ALA A 271 -17.54 -21.15 4.18
N LYS A 272 -16.97 -20.65 3.08
CA LYS A 272 -15.56 -20.28 2.94
C LYS A 272 -15.30 -18.78 3.20
N THR A 273 -16.30 -17.99 3.54
CA THR A 273 -16.13 -16.62 4.01
C THR A 273 -16.04 -16.59 5.53
N ALA A 274 -15.46 -15.53 6.10
CA ALA A 274 -15.34 -15.45 7.55
C ALA A 274 -15.61 -14.04 8.09
N ARG A 275 -16.12 -14.00 9.33
CA ARG A 275 -16.21 -12.81 10.19
C ARG A 275 -15.32 -12.94 11.41
N LEU A 276 -14.66 -11.85 11.74
CA LEU A 276 -14.02 -11.62 13.02
C LEU A 276 -15.01 -10.80 13.86
N ILE A 277 -15.41 -11.29 15.02
CA ILE A 277 -16.42 -10.64 15.85
C ILE A 277 -15.83 -10.37 17.24
N PRO A 278 -16.03 -9.18 17.84
CA PRO A 278 -15.36 -8.74 19.06
C PRO A 278 -15.46 -9.68 20.27
N TYR A 279 -16.52 -10.49 20.37
CA TYR A 279 -16.64 -11.45 21.48
C TYR A 279 -15.79 -12.70 21.29
N MET A 280 -15.35 -12.99 20.05
CA MET A 280 -14.51 -14.16 19.70
C MET A 280 -13.03 -13.80 19.59
N ILE A 281 -12.73 -12.52 19.32
CA ILE A 281 -11.36 -12.02 19.12
C ILE A 281 -11.06 -10.80 19.98
N GLU A 282 -9.79 -10.53 20.19
CA GLU A 282 -9.31 -9.26 20.75
C GLU A 282 -9.15 -8.25 19.61
N GLY A 283 -10.24 -7.67 19.11
CA GLY A 283 -10.29 -6.75 17.98
C GLY A 283 -11.66 -6.11 17.79
N GLU A 284 -11.78 -5.23 16.77
CA GLU A 284 -13.01 -4.48 16.50
C GLU A 284 -13.98 -5.23 15.59
N GLY A 285 -13.46 -6.02 14.67
CA GLY A 285 -14.24 -6.85 13.76
C GLY A 285 -13.99 -6.56 12.28
N HIS A 286 -14.11 -7.63 11.48
CA HIS A 286 -13.90 -7.59 10.03
C HIS A 286 -14.67 -8.71 9.35
N PHE A 287 -14.97 -8.53 8.06
CA PHE A 287 -15.41 -9.60 7.16
C PHE A 287 -14.35 -9.82 6.09
N VAL A 288 -14.14 -11.07 5.69
CA VAL A 288 -13.19 -11.45 4.64
C VAL A 288 -13.74 -12.56 3.75
N ALA A 289 -13.49 -12.42 2.44
CA ALA A 289 -13.76 -13.44 1.43
C ALA A 289 -12.63 -13.44 0.40
N LEU A 290 -11.99 -14.59 0.19
CA LEU A 290 -11.00 -14.78 -0.87
C LEU A 290 -11.70 -15.36 -2.11
N LEU A 291 -11.59 -14.66 -3.23
CA LEU A 291 -12.26 -14.95 -4.49
C LEU A 291 -11.21 -15.20 -5.57
N ARG A 292 -11.33 -16.27 -6.33
CA ARG A 292 -10.41 -16.59 -7.44
C ARG A 292 -11.15 -16.53 -8.76
N LYS A 293 -10.52 -15.87 -9.74
CA LYS A 293 -10.94 -15.96 -11.14
C LYS A 293 -10.38 -17.24 -11.75
N LYS A 294 -11.24 -18.10 -12.28
CA LYS A 294 -10.83 -19.36 -12.88
C LYS A 294 -9.83 -19.09 -14.00
N ALA A 295 -8.81 -19.94 -14.14
CA ALA A 295 -7.90 -19.89 -15.27
C ALA A 295 -8.69 -20.13 -16.57
N ALA A 296 -8.33 -19.44 -17.66
CA ALA A 296 -8.85 -19.80 -18.95
C ALA A 296 -8.49 -21.27 -19.22
N ASN A 297 -9.49 -22.13 -19.37
CA ASN A 297 -9.24 -23.47 -19.84
C ASN A 297 -8.54 -23.31 -21.18
N ASN A 298 -7.32 -23.83 -21.31
CA ASN A 298 -6.76 -24.16 -22.60
C ASN A 298 -7.67 -25.29 -23.12
N ILE A 299 -8.70 -24.92 -23.87
CA ILE A 299 -9.37 -25.83 -24.74
C ILE A 299 -8.29 -26.15 -25.78
N THR A 300 -7.55 -27.23 -25.58
CA THR A 300 -6.92 -27.93 -26.65
C THR A 300 -8.10 -28.41 -27.51
N GLU A 301 -8.44 -27.60 -28.49
CA GLU A 301 -9.24 -28.09 -29.59
C GLU A 301 -8.42 -29.23 -30.24
N ASP A 302 -8.76 -30.47 -29.90
CA ASP A 302 -8.60 -31.56 -30.81
C ASP A 302 -9.46 -31.21 -32.04
N VAL A 303 -8.85 -30.48 -32.96
CA VAL A 303 -9.43 -30.25 -34.29
C VAL A 303 -9.34 -31.60 -35.02
N ASP A 304 -10.36 -32.41 -34.82
CA ASP A 304 -10.70 -33.44 -35.82
C ASP A 304 -10.92 -32.75 -37.15
N SER A 305 -10.00 -33.03 -38.05
CA SER A 305 -10.03 -32.65 -39.45
C SER A 305 -11.23 -33.31 -40.13
N ASP A 306 -12.35 -32.61 -40.22
CA ASP A 306 -13.33 -32.83 -41.28
C ASP A 306 -14.35 -31.68 -41.26
N PHE A 307 -14.12 -30.65 -42.05
CA PHE A 307 -15.15 -29.88 -42.78
C PHE A 307 -14.47 -28.86 -43.70
N ASN A 308 -14.00 -29.38 -44.85
CA ASN A 308 -13.90 -28.59 -46.08
C ASN A 308 -15.30 -28.34 -46.64
N ASN A 309 -15.51 -27.13 -47.12
CA ASN A 309 -16.60 -26.60 -47.92
C ASN A 309 -17.76 -25.93 -47.17
N PHE A 310 -17.72 -24.59 -47.12
CA PHE A 310 -18.79 -23.82 -47.74
C PHE A 310 -18.28 -22.39 -48.11
N ASN A 311 -18.57 -22.05 -49.32
CA ASN A 311 -18.27 -20.94 -50.18
C ASN A 311 -18.27 -19.51 -49.63
N GLN A 312 -17.33 -18.75 -50.19
CA GLN A 312 -17.42 -17.34 -50.58
C GLN A 312 -18.82 -16.93 -51.10
N GLU A 313 -19.22 -15.76 -50.66
CA GLU A 313 -20.05 -14.68 -51.25
C GLU A 313 -20.55 -13.83 -50.11
N SER A 314 -20.37 -12.57 -50.00
CA SER A 314 -20.41 -11.48 -50.95
C SER A 314 -19.84 -10.19 -50.29
N ALA A 315 -19.01 -9.55 -51.06
CA ALA A 315 -18.63 -8.15 -50.86
C ALA A 315 -19.74 -7.21 -51.36
N ASP A 316 -19.60 -5.94 -50.98
CA ASP A 316 -20.24 -4.77 -51.57
C ASP A 316 -21.61 -4.32 -51.04
N PHE A 317 -21.55 -3.15 -50.36
CA PHE A 317 -22.36 -1.97 -50.68
C PHE A 317 -21.81 -0.77 -49.86
N VAL A 318 -20.96 0.04 -50.48
CA VAL A 318 -21.18 1.31 -51.17
C VAL A 318 -21.33 2.56 -50.30
N ASN A 319 -20.33 3.42 -50.47
CA ASN A 319 -20.27 4.86 -50.23
C ASN A 319 -21.49 5.63 -50.73
N THR A 320 -21.80 6.72 -50.09
CA THR A 320 -22.13 8.08 -50.55
C THR A 320 -22.79 8.82 -49.34
N GLU A 321 -22.66 10.05 -49.04
CA GLU A 321 -22.40 11.27 -49.80
C GLU A 321 -21.86 12.41 -48.92
N LYS A 322 -21.28 13.33 -49.60
CA LYS A 322 -20.70 14.61 -49.23
C LYS A 322 -21.75 15.70 -48.99
N ALA A 323 -21.21 16.78 -48.45
CA ALA A 323 -21.49 18.20 -48.65
C ALA A 323 -22.20 18.89 -47.48
N ASP A 324 -21.99 20.12 -47.07
CA ASP A 324 -21.08 21.20 -47.45
C ASP A 324 -21.16 22.34 -46.40
N SER A 325 -20.06 23.03 -46.31
CA SER A 325 -19.88 24.48 -46.02
C SER A 325 -20.62 25.18 -44.89
N SER A 326 -19.88 25.87 -44.00
CA SER A 326 -19.62 27.28 -44.15
C SER A 326 -18.80 27.87 -42.98
N SER A 327 -17.88 28.68 -43.39
CA SER A 327 -16.94 29.55 -42.69
C SER A 327 -17.50 30.40 -41.57
N LYS A 328 -16.72 30.54 -40.45
CA LYS A 328 -16.49 31.90 -39.87
C LYS A 328 -15.14 31.94 -39.14
N LYS A 329 -14.33 32.89 -39.60
CA LYS A 329 -13.05 33.32 -39.01
C LYS A 329 -13.26 33.94 -37.63
N SER A 330 -12.40 33.56 -36.66
CA SER A 330 -11.98 34.53 -35.63
C SER A 330 -10.65 34.14 -34.99
N ARG A 331 -9.75 35.05 -35.16
CA ARG A 331 -8.58 35.51 -34.38
C ARG A 331 -7.70 34.48 -33.63
N LYS A 332 -6.51 34.31 -34.19
CA LYS A 332 -5.30 33.81 -33.58
C LYS A 332 -4.95 34.56 -32.28
N SER A 333 -4.89 33.86 -31.17
CA SER A 333 -4.00 34.18 -30.06
C SER A 333 -2.92 33.12 -29.99
N LYS A 334 -1.68 33.51 -30.23
CA LYS A 334 -0.50 32.65 -30.08
C LYS A 334 -0.30 32.31 -28.59
N LYS A 335 -0.69 31.13 -28.15
CA LYS A 335 -0.14 30.50 -26.97
C LYS A 335 1.00 29.58 -27.43
N LYS A 336 2.23 29.92 -27.01
CA LYS A 336 3.37 29.02 -27.10
C LYS A 336 3.03 27.76 -26.32
N SER A 337 2.78 26.67 -27.00
CA SER A 337 2.79 25.33 -26.42
C SER A 337 4.25 24.93 -26.26
N ASN A 338 4.73 24.90 -25.03
CA ASN A 338 5.94 24.16 -24.71
C ASN A 338 5.60 22.65 -24.83
N ASN A 339 5.89 22.10 -25.98
CA ASN A 339 5.98 20.67 -26.20
C ASN A 339 7.27 20.18 -25.54
N ASN A 340 7.24 19.81 -24.27
CA ASN A 340 8.26 18.94 -23.70
C ASN A 340 7.88 17.51 -24.07
N GLN A 341 8.37 17.06 -25.21
CA GLN A 341 8.40 15.65 -25.61
C GLN A 341 9.28 14.89 -24.61
N ASN A 342 8.69 13.85 -24.03
CA ASN A 342 9.44 12.77 -23.35
C ASN A 342 10.43 12.16 -24.36
N LYS A 343 11.68 12.54 -24.26
CA LYS A 343 12.78 11.80 -24.86
C LYS A 343 13.22 10.75 -23.87
N ALA A 344 12.81 9.53 -24.05
CA ALA A 344 13.60 8.38 -23.64
C ALA A 344 14.86 8.37 -24.53
N ALA A 345 15.94 8.90 -24.00
CA ALA A 345 17.25 8.77 -24.59
C ALA A 345 18.19 8.39 -23.42
N SER A 346 19.05 7.45 -23.63
CA SER A 346 20.19 7.13 -22.79
C SER A 346 21.09 8.38 -22.62
N SER A 347 20.61 9.34 -21.86
CA SER A 347 21.38 10.50 -21.46
C SER A 347 22.14 10.12 -20.20
N LYS A 348 23.45 10.22 -20.24
CA LYS A 348 24.33 10.15 -19.08
C LYS A 348 23.68 10.94 -17.93
N LEU A 349 23.52 10.30 -16.78
CA LEU A 349 23.01 10.99 -15.60
C LEU A 349 23.90 12.19 -15.26
N PRO A 350 23.37 13.25 -14.62
CA PRO A 350 24.20 14.36 -14.13
C PRO A 350 25.33 13.86 -13.25
N GLU A 351 26.49 14.49 -13.37
CA GLU A 351 27.73 14.09 -12.68
C GLU A 351 27.53 14.00 -11.17
N GLU A 352 26.83 14.95 -10.57
CA GLU A 352 26.57 14.99 -9.13
C GLU A 352 25.66 13.85 -8.65
N LEU A 353 24.78 13.35 -9.51
CA LEU A 353 23.95 12.18 -9.22
C LEU A 353 24.77 10.90 -9.39
N GLU A 354 25.61 10.80 -10.41
CA GLU A 354 26.52 9.66 -10.61
C GLU A 354 27.54 9.54 -9.47
N GLU A 355 28.09 10.65 -8.99
CA GLU A 355 28.98 10.67 -7.82
C GLU A 355 28.25 10.11 -6.59
N PHE A 356 27.03 10.56 -6.34
CA PHE A 356 26.24 10.06 -5.21
C PHE A 356 25.91 8.57 -5.36
N ILE A 357 25.44 8.13 -6.54
CA ILE A 357 25.15 6.71 -6.80
C ILE A 357 26.41 5.85 -6.61
N SER A 358 27.56 6.34 -7.05
CA SER A 358 28.85 5.65 -6.90
C SER A 358 29.34 5.57 -5.44
N SER A 359 28.78 6.37 -4.53
CA SER A 359 29.04 6.29 -3.09
C SER A 359 28.18 5.26 -2.35
N LEU A 360 27.22 4.63 -3.04
CA LEU A 360 26.43 3.53 -2.52
C LEU A 360 27.21 2.20 -2.66
N ASN A 361 26.97 1.28 -1.74
CA ASN A 361 27.63 -0.01 -1.68
C ASN A 361 26.93 -1.06 -2.56
N GLY A 362 27.01 -0.90 -3.86
CA GLY A 362 26.42 -1.81 -4.84
C GLY A 362 25.09 -1.31 -5.45
N THR A 363 24.39 -2.22 -6.08
CA THR A 363 23.12 -1.95 -6.78
C THR A 363 21.92 -2.63 -6.14
N GLU A 364 22.13 -3.68 -5.33
CA GLU A 364 21.10 -4.33 -4.52
C GLU A 364 21.05 -3.65 -3.15
N LEU A 365 20.03 -2.89 -2.90
CA LEU A 365 19.93 -1.96 -1.77
C LEU A 365 18.71 -2.26 -0.90
N GLY A 366 18.76 -1.79 0.35
CA GLY A 366 17.72 -2.02 1.34
C GLY A 366 17.80 -3.40 1.97
N GLY A 367 16.67 -3.90 2.45
CA GLY A 367 16.54 -5.24 2.99
C GLY A 367 16.85 -5.41 4.47
N THR A 368 16.74 -6.66 4.91
CA THR A 368 17.00 -7.09 6.27
C THR A 368 18.50 -7.24 6.53
N ALA A 369 18.89 -7.39 7.80
CA ALA A 369 20.28 -7.59 8.18
C ALA A 369 20.90 -8.85 7.57
N ASP A 370 20.08 -9.86 7.24
CA ASP A 370 20.51 -11.17 6.73
C ASP A 370 20.82 -11.19 5.23
N GLY A 371 20.71 -10.07 4.51
CA GLY A 371 21.51 -9.88 3.32
C GLY A 371 20.84 -9.68 1.98
N GLU A 372 19.59 -9.97 1.73
CA GLU A 372 18.99 -9.67 0.42
C GLU A 372 18.49 -8.23 0.36
N GLY A 373 18.90 -7.49 -0.68
CA GLY A 373 18.36 -6.18 -0.97
C GLY A 373 16.87 -6.26 -1.31
N THR A 374 16.13 -5.18 -1.02
CA THR A 374 14.71 -5.09 -1.35
C THR A 374 14.45 -4.48 -2.73
N PHE A 375 15.47 -3.87 -3.35
CA PHE A 375 15.34 -3.31 -4.69
C PHE A 375 16.68 -3.18 -5.41
N THR A 376 16.64 -3.26 -6.74
CA THR A 376 17.80 -3.04 -7.59
C THR A 376 17.84 -1.59 -8.07
N LEU A 377 18.95 -0.89 -7.82
CA LEU A 377 19.21 0.45 -8.37
C LEU A 377 19.63 0.34 -9.83
N ASN A 378 18.65 0.29 -10.73
CA ASN A 378 18.91 0.29 -12.18
C ASN A 378 18.90 1.72 -12.72
N ARG A 379 20.02 2.17 -13.32
CA ARG A 379 20.18 3.51 -13.89
C ARG A 379 19.18 3.83 -14.99
N ASP A 380 18.78 2.84 -15.77
CA ASP A 380 17.81 3.01 -16.86
C ASP A 380 16.39 3.35 -16.35
N ARG A 381 16.09 3.03 -15.08
CA ARG A 381 14.84 3.37 -14.41
C ARG A 381 14.87 4.70 -13.66
N ILE A 382 16.03 5.38 -13.64
CA ILE A 382 16.15 6.70 -13.00
C ILE A 382 15.60 7.78 -13.94
N VAL A 383 14.63 8.53 -13.44
CA VAL A 383 14.06 9.67 -14.18
C VAL A 383 14.15 10.96 -13.39
N ILE A 384 14.43 12.05 -14.09
CA ILE A 384 14.50 13.39 -13.51
C ILE A 384 13.32 14.21 -14.06
N ARG A 385 12.47 14.69 -13.17
CA ARG A 385 11.29 15.51 -13.51
C ARG A 385 11.26 16.73 -12.61
N ASN A 386 11.40 17.93 -13.17
CA ASN A 386 11.41 19.22 -12.41
C ASN A 386 12.45 19.18 -11.25
N ASP A 387 13.68 18.82 -11.56
CA ASP A 387 14.81 18.67 -10.63
C ASP A 387 14.63 17.58 -9.53
N LYS A 388 13.56 16.80 -9.58
CA LYS A 388 13.33 15.66 -8.69
C LYS A 388 13.73 14.37 -9.36
N VAL A 389 14.47 13.54 -8.62
CA VAL A 389 15.00 12.25 -9.08
C VAL A 389 14.14 11.12 -8.52
N PHE A 390 13.72 10.22 -9.39
CA PHE A 390 12.92 9.06 -9.04
C PHE A 390 13.52 7.79 -9.63
N LEU A 391 13.47 6.70 -8.88
CA LEU A 391 13.66 5.34 -9.40
C LEU A 391 12.27 4.74 -9.67
N LEU A 392 11.94 4.51 -10.95
CA LEU A 392 10.64 3.94 -11.33
C LEU A 392 10.57 2.44 -10.99
N PRO A 393 9.37 1.88 -10.73
CA PRO A 393 9.15 0.45 -10.67
C PRO A 393 9.58 -0.25 -11.98
N GLU A 394 9.78 -1.56 -11.96
CA GLU A 394 10.10 -2.32 -13.18
C GLU A 394 9.00 -2.21 -14.23
N THR A 395 7.76 -2.21 -13.79
CA THR A 395 6.60 -1.95 -14.63
C THR A 395 6.08 -0.54 -14.34
N ASP A 396 6.21 0.38 -15.30
CA ASP A 396 5.64 1.73 -15.19
C ASP A 396 4.14 1.68 -15.52
N PHE A 397 3.32 1.57 -14.48
CA PHE A 397 1.86 1.56 -14.59
C PHE A 397 1.30 2.85 -15.20
N THR A 398 2.04 3.93 -15.15
CA THR A 398 1.58 5.28 -15.52
C THR A 398 2.01 5.73 -16.91
N ASP A 399 2.81 4.93 -17.61
CA ASP A 399 3.37 5.31 -18.92
C ASP A 399 2.27 5.63 -19.94
N GLY A 400 2.37 6.79 -20.56
CA GLY A 400 1.41 7.27 -21.56
C GLY A 400 0.00 7.59 -21.04
N LYS A 401 -0.28 7.49 -19.73
CA LYS A 401 -1.62 7.61 -19.14
C LYS A 401 -1.80 8.88 -18.32
N LYS A 402 -3.06 9.32 -18.20
CA LYS A 402 -3.43 10.56 -17.49
C LYS A 402 -4.08 10.26 -16.14
N TYR A 403 -3.41 9.48 -15.30
CA TYR A 403 -3.86 9.25 -13.93
C TYR A 403 -3.51 10.39 -12.99
N ARG A 404 -4.29 10.54 -11.92
CA ARG A 404 -3.96 11.42 -10.79
C ARG A 404 -2.96 10.73 -9.87
N VAL A 405 -1.70 10.71 -10.28
CA VAL A 405 -0.60 10.06 -9.55
C VAL A 405 -0.01 11.01 -8.53
N LEU A 406 0.11 10.56 -7.28
CA LEU A 406 0.83 11.26 -6.22
C LEU A 406 2.32 10.91 -6.26
N ARG A 407 2.63 9.65 -6.50
CA ARG A 407 3.99 9.11 -6.57
C ARG A 407 4.04 7.89 -7.46
N ASN A 408 5.05 7.81 -8.32
CA ASN A 408 5.38 6.61 -9.08
C ASN A 408 6.85 6.27 -8.81
N GLY A 409 7.08 5.15 -8.14
CA GLY A 409 8.39 4.70 -7.70
C GLY A 409 8.97 5.45 -6.49
N LEU A 410 10.25 5.20 -6.23
CA LEU A 410 10.99 5.73 -5.09
C LEU A 410 11.51 7.15 -5.38
N TYR A 411 11.17 8.11 -4.54
CA TYR A 411 11.73 9.45 -4.61
C TYR A 411 13.13 9.47 -4.00
N MET A 412 14.16 9.60 -4.85
CA MET A 412 15.54 9.56 -4.44
C MET A 412 16.04 10.90 -3.86
N GLY A 413 15.61 12.04 -4.42
CA GLY A 413 16.04 13.35 -3.95
C GLY A 413 15.89 14.46 -4.99
N ASP A 414 16.53 15.59 -4.72
CA ASP A 414 16.50 16.78 -5.58
C ASP A 414 17.87 17.05 -6.22
N MET A 415 17.88 17.35 -7.51
CA MET A 415 19.02 18.02 -8.14
C MET A 415 19.04 19.50 -7.71
N LYS A 416 20.17 19.94 -7.21
CA LYS A 416 20.43 21.35 -6.89
C LYS A 416 21.62 21.82 -7.72
N LYS A 417 21.85 23.13 -7.73
CA LYS A 417 23.03 23.68 -8.40
C LYS A 417 24.29 23.01 -7.83
N ASN A 418 24.99 22.25 -8.66
CA ASN A 418 26.25 21.58 -8.37
C ASN A 418 26.21 20.53 -7.23
N ARG A 419 25.06 19.88 -6.98
CA ARG A 419 24.97 18.76 -6.04
C ARG A 419 23.64 18.02 -6.15
N PHE A 420 23.62 16.77 -5.75
CA PHE A 420 22.43 16.00 -5.46
C PHE A 420 22.13 16.06 -3.94
N GLU A 421 20.87 16.31 -3.57
CA GLU A 421 20.40 16.24 -2.19
C GLU A 421 19.48 15.02 -2.02
N PRO A 422 19.94 13.93 -1.36
CA PRO A 422 19.13 12.74 -1.17
C PRO A 422 17.95 13.01 -0.23
N SER A 423 16.82 12.35 -0.49
CA SER A 423 15.58 12.52 0.27
C SER A 423 15.53 11.62 1.50
N THR A 424 14.73 12.01 2.52
CA THR A 424 14.41 11.14 3.67
C THR A 424 13.76 9.83 3.20
N THR A 425 12.90 9.87 2.17
CA THR A 425 12.26 8.68 1.59
C THR A 425 13.30 7.68 1.07
N PHE A 426 14.34 8.17 0.39
CA PHE A 426 15.43 7.32 -0.09
C PHE A 426 16.24 6.73 1.07
N ALA A 427 16.56 7.53 2.11
CA ALA A 427 17.21 7.00 3.30
C ALA A 427 16.45 5.83 3.93
N LEU A 428 15.12 5.98 4.04
CA LEU A 428 14.26 4.95 4.64
C LEU A 428 14.15 3.67 3.79
N ALA A 429 14.45 3.73 2.51
CA ALA A 429 14.53 2.55 1.65
C ALA A 429 15.88 1.82 1.73
N LEU A 430 16.92 2.49 2.21
CA LEU A 430 18.26 1.91 2.40
C LEU A 430 18.35 1.11 3.71
N SER A 431 19.38 0.28 3.77
CA SER A 431 19.91 -0.29 5.01
C SER A 431 21.25 0.39 5.38
N LYS A 432 21.68 0.22 6.62
CA LYS A 432 22.98 0.77 7.08
C LYS A 432 24.16 0.34 6.21
N LYS A 433 24.14 -0.88 5.67
CA LYS A 433 25.22 -1.44 4.84
C LYS A 433 25.34 -0.77 3.45
N ASP A 434 24.32 -0.06 2.99
CA ASP A 434 24.25 0.48 1.64
C ASP A 434 25.01 1.81 1.48
N TYR A 435 25.50 2.39 2.58
CA TYR A 435 26.24 3.63 2.56
C TYR A 435 27.36 3.62 3.60
N ASN A 436 28.52 4.20 3.27
CA ASN A 436 29.68 4.12 4.16
C ASN A 436 29.73 5.20 5.24
N ASN A 437 29.21 6.40 4.94
CA ASN A 437 29.28 7.55 5.84
C ASN A 437 28.01 7.56 6.73
N VAL A 438 27.99 6.73 7.78
CA VAL A 438 26.81 6.46 8.61
C VAL A 438 27.08 6.85 10.06
N ILE A 439 26.15 7.59 10.66
CA ILE A 439 26.07 7.84 12.09
C ILE A 439 24.96 6.95 12.67
N ASP A 440 25.38 5.90 13.34
CA ASP A 440 24.46 4.94 13.95
C ASP A 440 24.40 5.17 15.46
N LEU A 441 23.25 5.64 15.94
CA LEU A 441 23.01 5.99 17.33
C LEU A 441 22.15 4.93 18.02
N SER A 442 22.40 4.69 19.30
CA SER A 442 21.46 3.87 20.07
C SER A 442 20.08 4.54 20.19
N SER A 443 19.02 3.75 20.24
CA SER A 443 17.64 4.26 20.48
C SER A 443 17.50 5.01 21.80
N SER A 444 18.40 4.80 22.75
CA SER A 444 18.47 5.54 24.02
C SER A 444 19.32 6.82 23.94
N ASP A 445 20.03 7.08 22.83
CA ASP A 445 20.83 8.30 22.67
C ASP A 445 19.92 9.53 22.50
N PRO A 446 20.05 10.58 23.33
CA PRO A 446 19.21 11.77 23.25
C PRO A 446 19.35 12.53 21.91
N ARG A 447 20.41 12.31 21.15
CA ARG A 447 20.61 12.89 19.82
C ARG A 447 19.60 12.38 18.82
N VAL A 448 19.07 11.16 18.99
CA VAL A 448 18.00 10.62 18.13
C VAL A 448 16.74 11.47 18.23
N ASP A 449 16.31 11.83 19.45
CA ASP A 449 15.14 12.70 19.66
C ASP A 449 15.37 14.10 19.07
N LYS A 450 16.56 14.68 19.28
CA LYS A 450 16.96 15.97 18.67
C LYS A 450 16.90 15.90 17.15
N TYR A 451 17.42 14.79 16.56
CA TYR A 451 17.36 14.59 15.12
C TYR A 451 15.92 14.55 14.59
N LEU A 452 15.06 13.77 15.24
CA LEU A 452 13.64 13.65 14.85
C LEU A 452 12.88 14.97 15.00
N LYS A 453 13.29 15.85 15.93
CA LYS A 453 12.76 17.22 16.07
C LYS A 453 13.31 18.20 15.03
N GLY A 454 14.32 17.81 14.27
CA GLY A 454 14.95 18.64 13.25
C GLY A 454 16.06 19.55 13.76
N GLU A 455 16.59 19.26 14.96
CA GLU A 455 17.70 20.02 15.57
C GLU A 455 19.04 19.64 14.93
N THR A 456 20.01 20.57 15.01
CA THR A 456 21.40 20.32 14.64
C THR A 456 22.06 19.41 15.66
N LEU A 457 22.88 18.44 15.21
CA LEU A 457 23.63 17.57 16.09
C LEU A 457 25.12 17.96 16.09
N THR A 458 25.80 17.60 17.18
CA THR A 458 27.26 17.74 17.30
C THR A 458 27.86 16.36 17.60
N MET A 459 29.01 16.08 16.98
CA MET A 459 29.80 14.88 17.22
C MET A 459 31.12 15.25 17.88
N GLU A 460 31.61 14.41 18.76
CA GLU A 460 32.94 14.56 19.32
C GLU A 460 34.00 14.06 18.32
N SER A 461 35.25 14.53 18.46
CA SER A 461 36.29 14.20 17.48
C SER A 461 36.65 12.72 17.46
N ASP A 462 36.63 12.06 18.60
CA ASP A 462 36.86 10.63 18.75
C ASP A 462 35.74 9.80 18.13
N GLU A 463 34.47 10.21 18.25
CA GLU A 463 33.36 9.56 17.56
C GLU A 463 33.49 9.63 16.04
N ILE A 464 33.95 10.78 15.51
CA ILE A 464 34.18 10.97 14.07
C ILE A 464 35.27 10.03 13.56
N GLU A 465 36.36 9.88 14.32
CA GLU A 465 37.46 8.97 13.98
C GLU A 465 37.02 7.50 14.08
N GLU A 466 36.34 7.12 15.18
CA GLU A 466 35.86 5.74 15.40
C GLU A 466 34.86 5.29 14.32
N MET A 467 33.93 6.16 13.92
CA MET A 467 32.95 5.88 12.87
C MET A 467 33.51 6.11 11.46
N ASN A 468 34.77 6.55 11.33
CA ASN A 468 35.41 6.87 10.04
C ASN A 468 34.57 7.82 9.18
N LEU A 469 34.06 8.89 9.80
CA LEU A 469 33.16 9.84 9.13
C LEU A 469 33.94 10.86 8.29
N SER A 470 33.32 11.28 7.18
CA SER A 470 33.82 12.33 6.32
C SER A 470 32.81 13.45 6.11
N ASP A 471 33.31 14.67 5.83
CA ASP A 471 32.44 15.80 5.50
C ASP A 471 31.56 15.48 4.28
N GLY A 472 30.30 15.89 4.33
CA GLY A 472 29.34 15.62 3.26
C GLY A 472 28.00 15.07 3.75
N ASN A 473 27.33 14.30 2.89
CA ASN A 473 26.11 13.62 3.28
C ASN A 473 26.45 12.49 4.27
N VAL A 474 25.68 12.42 5.36
CA VAL A 474 25.74 11.31 6.33
C VAL A 474 24.38 10.70 6.48
N LEU A 475 24.32 9.38 6.51
CA LEU A 475 23.08 8.64 6.80
C LEU A 475 22.95 8.55 8.33
N ILE A 476 21.84 9.04 8.86
CA ILE A 476 21.55 8.93 10.28
C ILE A 476 20.70 7.69 10.50
N ALA A 477 21.16 6.81 11.37
CA ALA A 477 20.51 5.56 11.70
C ALA A 477 20.29 5.44 13.24
N VAL A 478 19.37 4.59 13.63
CA VAL A 478 19.12 4.17 15.01
C VAL A 478 19.19 2.65 15.07
N ASP A 479 20.11 2.12 15.90
CA ASP A 479 20.34 0.68 16.06
C ASP A 479 20.43 -0.06 14.70
N GLY A 480 21.09 0.56 13.71
CA GLY A 480 21.28 0.04 12.37
C GLY A 480 20.20 0.41 11.36
N PHE A 481 19.08 1.04 11.77
CA PHE A 481 17.96 1.37 10.89
C PHE A 481 17.95 2.86 10.48
N PRO A 482 18.03 3.18 9.18
CA PRO A 482 18.07 4.56 8.71
C PRO A 482 16.82 5.36 9.12
N LEU A 483 17.06 6.60 9.55
CA LEU A 483 16.05 7.63 9.85
C LEU A 483 15.98 8.70 8.77
N GLY A 484 17.12 9.03 8.15
CA GLY A 484 17.21 10.10 7.16
C GLY A 484 18.64 10.58 6.98
N TRP A 485 18.80 11.76 6.40
CA TRP A 485 20.10 12.33 6.07
C TRP A 485 20.48 13.50 6.98
N GLY A 486 21.76 13.67 7.18
CA GLY A 486 22.41 14.86 7.70
C GLY A 486 23.48 15.37 6.72
N ARG A 487 24.03 16.54 6.98
CA ARG A 487 25.22 17.02 6.32
C ARG A 487 26.26 17.36 7.37
N LEU A 488 27.28 16.55 7.44
CA LEU A 488 28.44 16.75 8.33
C LEU A 488 29.36 17.82 7.75
N LEU A 489 29.78 18.74 8.61
CA LEU A 489 30.84 19.69 8.34
C LEU A 489 31.68 19.79 9.61
N LYS A 490 32.85 19.24 9.58
CA LYS A 490 33.74 19.06 10.76
C LYS A 490 33.00 18.24 11.84
N SER A 491 32.57 18.87 12.95
CA SER A 491 31.86 18.22 14.05
C SER A 491 30.36 18.51 14.09
N THR A 492 29.84 19.29 13.14
CA THR A 492 28.44 19.74 13.15
C THR A 492 27.65 19.06 12.05
N ILE A 493 26.50 18.48 12.40
CA ILE A 493 25.60 17.84 11.45
C ILE A 493 24.37 18.74 11.27
N LYS A 494 24.27 19.33 10.07
CA LYS A 494 23.04 20.02 9.65
C LYS A 494 21.95 19.00 9.38
N ASN A 495 20.90 19.05 10.14
CA ASN A 495 19.74 18.15 10.02
C ASN A 495 19.02 18.32 8.67
N LYS A 496 18.74 17.20 7.99
CA LYS A 496 18.00 17.12 6.72
C LYS A 496 16.68 16.35 6.83
N TYR A 497 16.29 15.99 8.06
CA TYR A 497 15.02 15.31 8.31
C TYR A 497 13.84 16.13 7.81
N LEU A 498 12.87 15.47 7.17
CA LEU A 498 11.77 16.13 6.48
C LEU A 498 10.90 16.93 7.47
N PRO A 499 10.74 18.28 7.30
CA PRO A 499 10.03 19.12 8.27
C PRO A 499 8.59 18.65 8.57
N ALA A 500 7.88 18.13 7.56
CA ALA A 500 6.52 17.63 7.72
C ALA A 500 6.42 16.32 8.54
N TRP A 501 7.54 15.65 8.84
CA TRP A 501 7.59 14.38 9.56
C TRP A 501 8.21 14.50 10.95
N ARG A 502 8.62 15.71 11.32
CA ARG A 502 9.24 15.96 12.63
C ARG A 502 8.35 15.54 13.77
N LYS A 503 8.98 14.95 14.79
CA LYS A 503 8.34 14.61 16.05
C LYS A 503 7.84 15.90 16.72
N LEU A 504 6.54 15.97 16.95
CA LEU A 504 5.94 17.01 17.76
C LEU A 504 6.05 16.58 19.23
N ASN A 505 6.25 17.55 20.12
CA ASN A 505 6.44 17.30 21.56
C ASN A 505 5.29 16.53 22.17
#